data_2a1de6db04f4e035aba29ec2aa4b17fb
#
_entry.id   2a1de6db04f4e035aba29ec2aa4b17fb
#
_cell.length_a   1.000
_cell.length_b   1.000
_cell.length_c   1.000
_cell.angle_alpha   90.00
_cell.angle_beta   90.00
_cell.angle_gamma   90.00
#
_symmetry.space_group_name_H-M   'P 1'
#
loop_
_entity.id
_entity.type
_entity.pdbx_description
1 polymer ?
#
loop_
_entity_poly.entity_id
_entity_poly.type
_entity_poly.pdbx_seq_one_letter_code
_entity_poly.pdbx_strand_id
1 'polypeptide(L)'
;GATQSAMRTLDLVASWVGINPSDVVFVSEYTGGGFGSKGGGAVSMAIPALLARKTNRPVMMRISREEEHYIGHARTNMTGRARVGFRKDGRITALDLFIVQDNGARGQRGDHRAAGVAVSILYQPLAMRWRAINVLTNTPTRLFQRSPGEMQGIAIVERAVVKAAKQLGLD
;
A
#
# COMPACT_ATOMS: atom_id res chain seq x y z
N GLY A 1 -18.37 1.74 -12.30
CA GLY A 1 -17.35 1.21 -11.38
C GLY A 1 -17.08 2.14 -10.22
N ALA A 2 -16.37 1.68 -9.19
CA ALA A 2 -16.01 2.49 -8.02
C ALA A 2 -14.51 2.79 -8.01
N THR A 3 -14.12 4.07 -7.97
CA THR A 3 -12.72 4.48 -8.00
C THR A 3 -12.50 5.80 -7.24
N GLN A 4 -11.26 5.99 -6.76
CA GLN A 4 -10.77 7.26 -6.21
C GLN A 4 -10.15 8.15 -7.30
N SER A 5 -9.92 7.61 -8.51
CA SER A 5 -9.34 8.33 -9.64
C SER A 5 -9.90 7.80 -10.96
N ALA A 6 -10.89 8.49 -11.49
CA ALA A 6 -11.51 8.12 -12.77
C ALA A 6 -10.48 8.07 -13.90
N MET A 7 -9.60 9.08 -14.03
CA MET A 7 -8.56 9.13 -15.06
C MET A 7 -7.65 7.89 -15.03
N ARG A 8 -7.05 7.59 -13.89
CA ARG A 8 -6.16 6.42 -13.77
C ARG A 8 -6.88 5.10 -14.04
N THR A 9 -8.13 5.00 -13.64
CA THR A 9 -8.95 3.80 -13.86
C THR A 9 -9.26 3.64 -15.33
N LEU A 10 -9.63 4.71 -16.01
CA LEU A 10 -9.94 4.74 -17.44
C LEU A 10 -8.73 4.29 -18.26
N ASP A 11 -7.57 4.88 -18.04
CA ASP A 11 -6.32 4.53 -18.74
C ASP A 11 -5.96 3.05 -18.55
N LEU A 12 -6.05 2.56 -17.32
CA LEU A 12 -5.74 1.16 -16.99
C LEU A 12 -6.72 0.19 -17.66
N VAL A 13 -8.03 0.45 -17.57
CA VAL A 13 -9.05 -0.39 -18.19
C VAL A 13 -8.90 -0.40 -19.70
N ALA A 14 -8.70 0.76 -20.32
CA ALA A 14 -8.45 0.88 -21.75
C ALA A 14 -7.24 0.06 -22.19
N SER A 15 -6.14 0.17 -21.45
CA SER A 15 -4.91 -0.61 -21.68
C SER A 15 -5.13 -2.13 -21.60
N TRP A 16 -5.88 -2.60 -20.60
CA TRP A 16 -6.16 -4.03 -20.44
C TRP A 16 -7.10 -4.58 -21.49
N VAL A 17 -8.05 -3.77 -21.95
CA VAL A 17 -9.01 -4.15 -23.00
C VAL A 17 -8.40 -3.98 -24.39
N GLY A 18 -7.36 -3.19 -24.55
CA GLY A 18 -6.70 -2.91 -25.82
C GLY A 18 -7.53 -1.98 -26.71
N ILE A 19 -8.05 -0.89 -26.12
CA ILE A 19 -8.81 0.17 -26.82
C ILE A 19 -8.23 1.53 -26.47
N ASN A 20 -8.62 2.57 -27.24
CA ASN A 20 -8.18 3.92 -26.92
C ASN A 20 -8.90 4.44 -25.67
N PRO A 21 -8.21 5.12 -24.74
CA PRO A 21 -8.83 5.76 -23.58
C PRO A 21 -10.00 6.69 -23.94
N SER A 22 -9.95 7.38 -25.09
CA SER A 22 -11.05 8.22 -25.57
C SER A 22 -12.35 7.48 -25.88
N ASP A 23 -12.26 6.17 -26.09
CA ASP A 23 -13.42 5.32 -26.42
C ASP A 23 -14.07 4.73 -25.15
N VAL A 24 -13.56 5.07 -23.96
CA VAL A 24 -14.07 4.58 -22.69
C VAL A 24 -14.89 5.66 -22.00
N VAL A 25 -16.13 5.34 -21.68
CA VAL A 25 -16.97 6.11 -20.74
C VAL A 25 -16.99 5.39 -19.41
N PHE A 26 -16.40 6.01 -18.37
CA PHE A 26 -16.34 5.44 -17.04
C PHE A 26 -17.31 6.16 -16.10
N VAL A 27 -18.35 5.46 -15.66
CA VAL A 27 -19.37 5.99 -14.73
C VAL A 27 -19.06 5.56 -13.31
N SER A 28 -18.99 6.52 -12.38
CA SER A 28 -18.58 6.33 -10.98
C SER A 28 -19.38 7.21 -10.01
N GLU A 29 -20.69 7.30 -10.19
CA GLU A 29 -21.57 8.22 -9.45
C GLU A 29 -21.64 7.91 -7.95
N TYR A 30 -21.65 6.63 -7.58
CA TYR A 30 -21.89 6.20 -6.20
C TYR A 30 -20.65 5.53 -5.58
N THR A 31 -19.50 6.18 -5.69
CA THR A 31 -18.27 5.68 -5.07
C THR A 31 -18.27 6.01 -3.58
N GLY A 32 -18.25 4.98 -2.74
CA GLY A 32 -18.00 5.11 -1.31
C GLY A 32 -16.52 5.21 -0.97
N GLY A 33 -16.16 4.97 0.29
CA GLY A 33 -14.78 5.01 0.75
C GLY A 33 -13.86 4.06 -0.03
N GLY A 34 -12.64 4.48 -0.28
CA GLY A 34 -11.62 3.71 -1.00
C GLY A 34 -10.34 3.49 -0.20
N PHE A 35 -9.95 4.47 0.64
CA PHE A 35 -8.80 4.44 1.55
C PHE A 35 -7.47 4.01 0.88
N GLY A 36 -7.36 4.23 -0.43
CA GLY A 36 -6.23 3.83 -1.27
C GLY A 36 -6.50 2.58 -2.10
N SER A 37 -7.31 1.61 -1.66
CA SER A 37 -7.55 0.37 -2.42
C SER A 37 -8.33 0.57 -3.72
N LYS A 38 -9.03 1.69 -3.89
CA LYS A 38 -9.69 2.08 -5.15
C LYS A 38 -8.89 3.15 -5.92
N GLY A 39 -7.59 3.22 -5.74
CA GLY A 39 -6.73 4.24 -6.35
C GLY A 39 -6.44 4.06 -7.85
N GLY A 40 -6.97 3.03 -8.47
CA GLY A 40 -6.84 2.70 -9.90
C GLY A 40 -7.82 1.63 -10.31
N GLY A 41 -7.71 1.18 -11.55
CA GLY A 41 -8.54 0.09 -12.08
C GLY A 41 -8.27 -1.23 -11.37
N ALA A 42 -9.29 -2.06 -11.25
CA ALA A 42 -9.22 -3.42 -10.75
C ALA A 42 -9.46 -4.42 -11.89
N VAL A 43 -8.89 -5.62 -11.76
CA VAL A 43 -9.08 -6.70 -12.75
C VAL A 43 -10.58 -7.03 -12.93
N SER A 44 -11.37 -6.92 -11.87
CA SER A 44 -12.82 -7.05 -11.91
C SER A 44 -13.53 -6.05 -12.83
N MET A 45 -12.88 -4.98 -13.26
CA MET A 45 -13.42 -4.05 -14.25
C MET A 45 -13.05 -4.46 -15.68
N ALA A 46 -11.87 -5.05 -15.88
CA ALA A 46 -11.42 -5.49 -17.20
C ALA A 46 -12.14 -6.76 -17.67
N ILE A 47 -12.40 -7.69 -16.77
CA ILE A 47 -13.06 -8.98 -17.10
C ILE A 47 -14.41 -8.76 -17.80
N PRO A 48 -15.39 -8.01 -17.24
CA PRO A 48 -16.67 -7.82 -17.91
C PRO A 48 -16.52 -7.05 -19.22
N ALA A 49 -15.58 -6.13 -19.34
CA ALA A 49 -15.34 -5.41 -20.60
C ALA A 49 -14.81 -6.34 -21.70
N LEU A 50 -13.86 -7.22 -21.38
CA LEU A 50 -13.36 -8.25 -22.31
C LEU A 50 -14.45 -9.25 -22.71
N LEU A 51 -15.28 -9.67 -21.77
CA LEU A 51 -16.41 -10.56 -22.04
C LEU A 51 -17.46 -9.87 -22.91
N ALA A 52 -17.78 -8.60 -22.64
CA ALA A 52 -18.72 -7.84 -23.45
C ALA A 52 -18.25 -7.74 -24.91
N ARG A 53 -16.96 -7.47 -25.13
CA ARG A 53 -16.35 -7.44 -26.47
C ARG A 53 -16.43 -8.83 -27.14
N LYS A 54 -16.13 -9.89 -26.40
CA LYS A 54 -16.14 -11.27 -26.95
C LYS A 54 -17.54 -11.75 -27.33
N THR A 55 -18.54 -11.39 -26.54
CA THR A 55 -19.93 -11.84 -26.74
C THR A 55 -20.77 -10.87 -27.54
N ASN A 56 -20.28 -9.65 -27.78
CA ASN A 56 -21.01 -8.51 -28.35
C ASN A 56 -22.33 -8.23 -27.59
N ARG A 57 -22.32 -8.36 -26.27
CA ARG A 57 -23.47 -8.15 -25.38
C ARG A 57 -23.05 -7.42 -24.12
N PRO A 58 -23.95 -6.67 -23.45
CA PRO A 58 -23.71 -6.12 -22.13
C PRO A 58 -23.38 -7.22 -21.13
N VAL A 59 -22.34 -6.98 -20.30
CA VAL A 59 -21.92 -7.92 -19.25
C VAL A 59 -21.86 -7.18 -17.93
N MET A 60 -22.50 -7.72 -16.92
CA MET A 60 -22.37 -7.30 -15.53
C MET A 60 -21.63 -8.38 -14.73
N MET A 61 -20.63 -7.94 -13.96
CA MET A 61 -19.92 -8.81 -13.04
C MET A 61 -20.00 -8.23 -11.63
N ARG A 62 -20.40 -9.05 -10.70
CA ARG A 62 -20.40 -8.72 -9.27
C ARG A 62 -19.51 -9.74 -8.56
N ILE A 63 -18.55 -9.24 -7.79
CA ILE A 63 -17.70 -10.07 -6.93
C ILE A 63 -18.30 -10.18 -5.54
N SER A 64 -18.21 -11.35 -4.93
CA SER A 64 -18.55 -11.56 -3.53
C SER A 64 -17.48 -10.98 -2.61
N ARG A 65 -17.78 -10.86 -1.32
CA ARG A 65 -16.79 -10.44 -0.32
C ARG A 65 -15.66 -11.46 -0.18
N GLU A 66 -15.94 -12.73 -0.34
CA GLU A 66 -14.92 -13.79 -0.32
C GLU A 66 -13.95 -13.64 -1.50
N GLU A 67 -14.47 -13.52 -2.71
CA GLU A 67 -13.66 -13.32 -3.91
C GLU A 67 -12.80 -12.05 -3.82
N GLU A 68 -13.33 -10.97 -3.22
CA GLU A 68 -12.59 -9.72 -3.03
C GLU A 68 -11.31 -9.92 -2.19
N HIS A 69 -11.30 -10.85 -1.24
CA HIS A 69 -10.11 -11.15 -0.45
C HIS A 69 -8.98 -11.79 -1.27
N TYR A 70 -9.32 -12.48 -2.36
CA TYR A 70 -8.35 -13.15 -3.23
C TYR A 70 -7.91 -12.29 -4.41
N ILE A 71 -8.84 -11.57 -5.04
CA ILE A 71 -8.58 -10.76 -6.23
C ILE A 71 -8.37 -9.27 -5.92
N GLY A 72 -8.79 -8.82 -4.76
CA GLY A 72 -8.56 -7.48 -4.25
C GLY A 72 -7.13 -7.27 -3.79
N HIS A 73 -6.84 -6.04 -3.39
CA HIS A 73 -5.52 -5.67 -2.92
C HIS A 73 -5.47 -5.72 -1.39
N ALA A 74 -4.46 -6.39 -0.85
CA ALA A 74 -4.19 -6.39 0.57
C ALA A 74 -3.23 -5.26 0.97
N ARG A 75 -3.31 -4.79 2.21
CA ARG A 75 -2.33 -3.86 2.77
C ARG A 75 -0.93 -4.49 2.72
N THR A 76 0.08 -3.70 2.41
CA THR A 76 1.48 -4.12 2.45
C THR A 76 1.84 -4.63 3.84
N ASN A 77 2.37 -5.83 3.92
CA ASN A 77 2.91 -6.41 5.13
C ASN A 77 4.40 -6.09 5.26
N MET A 78 4.85 -5.74 6.47
CA MET A 78 6.24 -5.42 6.73
C MET A 78 6.71 -6.09 8.00
N THR A 79 7.89 -6.70 7.92
CA THR A 79 8.66 -7.16 9.07
C THR A 79 9.90 -6.29 9.16
N GLY A 80 10.30 -5.91 10.36
CA GLY A 80 11.44 -5.02 10.49
C GLY A 80 12.19 -5.18 11.80
N ARG A 81 13.38 -4.58 11.81
CA ARG A 81 14.22 -4.46 12.99
C ARG A 81 14.67 -3.03 13.13
N ALA A 82 14.43 -2.45 14.30
CA ALA A 82 14.94 -1.14 14.67
C ALA A 82 15.98 -1.26 15.78
N ARG A 83 17.05 -0.48 15.65
CA ARG A 83 18.00 -0.21 16.74
C ARG A 83 18.02 1.29 16.93
N VAL A 84 17.81 1.73 18.15
CA VAL A 84 17.68 3.17 18.45
C VAL A 84 18.66 3.51 19.59
N GLY A 85 19.48 4.53 19.37
CA GLY A 85 20.36 5.10 20.38
C GLY A 85 19.73 6.31 21.03
N PHE A 86 19.78 6.39 22.35
CA PHE A 86 19.21 7.47 23.14
C PHE A 86 20.28 8.14 24.02
N ARG A 87 20.11 9.42 24.28
CA ARG A 87 20.74 10.10 25.40
C ARG A 87 19.95 9.86 26.70
N LYS A 88 20.57 10.18 27.83
CA LYS A 88 19.90 10.12 29.13
C LYS A 88 18.68 11.06 29.26
N ASP A 89 18.67 12.14 28.46
CA ASP A 89 17.54 13.09 28.35
C ASP A 89 16.42 12.63 27.43
N GLY A 90 16.51 11.39 26.90
CA GLY A 90 15.52 10.81 26.00
C GLY A 90 15.69 11.16 24.51
N ARG A 91 16.62 12.04 24.15
CA ARG A 91 16.85 12.42 22.75
C ARG A 91 17.39 11.26 21.94
N ILE A 92 16.82 11.02 20.77
CA ILE A 92 17.27 9.99 19.82
C ILE A 92 18.50 10.49 19.08
N THR A 93 19.62 9.78 19.22
CA THR A 93 20.89 10.13 18.58
C THR A 93 21.15 9.35 17.31
N ALA A 94 20.71 8.09 17.26
CA ALA A 94 20.91 7.24 16.09
C ALA A 94 19.73 6.28 15.91
N LEU A 95 19.45 5.96 14.65
CA LEU A 95 18.41 4.99 14.29
C LEU A 95 18.91 4.13 13.12
N ASP A 96 18.92 2.80 13.31
CA ASP A 96 19.15 1.82 12.25
C ASP A 96 17.85 1.04 12.03
N LEU A 97 17.22 1.27 10.88
CA LEU A 97 15.95 0.63 10.49
C LEU A 97 16.18 -0.30 9.30
N PHE A 98 15.81 -1.56 9.46
CA PHE A 98 15.77 -2.54 8.39
C PHE A 98 14.36 -3.09 8.22
N ILE A 99 13.84 -3.06 6.98
CA ILE A 99 12.49 -3.51 6.64
C ILE A 99 12.55 -4.57 5.56
N VAL A 100 11.77 -5.63 5.73
CA VAL A 100 11.40 -6.58 4.70
C VAL A 100 9.94 -6.36 4.37
N GLN A 101 9.66 -5.95 3.13
CA GLN A 101 8.31 -5.69 2.63
C GLN A 101 7.82 -6.86 1.80
N ASP A 102 6.68 -7.43 2.17
CA ASP A 102 5.93 -8.39 1.36
C ASP A 102 5.08 -7.65 0.31
N ASN A 103 5.37 -7.86 -0.96
CA ASN A 103 4.63 -7.26 -2.08
C ASN A 103 3.56 -8.18 -2.68
N GLY A 104 3.43 -9.40 -2.17
CA GLY A 104 2.57 -10.40 -2.78
C GLY A 104 3.11 -10.85 -4.15
N ALA A 105 2.22 -11.28 -5.03
CA ALA A 105 2.58 -11.85 -6.32
C ALA A 105 3.09 -10.83 -7.35
N ARG A 106 2.88 -9.52 -7.12
CA ARG A 106 3.31 -8.44 -8.04
C ARG A 106 4.11 -7.39 -7.28
N GLY A 107 5.42 -7.40 -7.46
CA GLY A 107 6.34 -6.58 -6.70
C GLY A 107 6.63 -5.20 -7.29
N GLN A 108 5.72 -4.26 -7.20
CA GLN A 108 5.98 -2.91 -7.71
C GLN A 108 5.82 -1.78 -6.68
N ARG A 109 5.56 -2.11 -5.41
CA ARG A 109 5.29 -1.06 -4.42
C ARG A 109 6.50 -0.77 -3.55
N GLY A 110 6.74 0.51 -3.35
CA GLY A 110 7.82 1.02 -2.51
C GLY A 110 7.34 1.63 -1.21
N ASP A 111 6.32 1.05 -0.57
CA ASP A 111 5.74 1.56 0.67
C ASP A 111 6.78 1.64 1.81
N HIS A 112 7.80 0.80 1.77
CA HIS A 112 8.94 0.88 2.66
C HIS A 112 9.64 2.25 2.63
N ARG A 113 9.58 2.97 1.49
CA ARG A 113 10.16 4.33 1.39
C ARG A 113 9.41 5.29 2.29
N ALA A 114 8.08 5.25 2.26
CA ALA A 114 7.24 6.07 3.14
C ALA A 114 7.47 5.71 4.61
N ALA A 115 7.70 4.43 4.93
CA ALA A 115 8.08 4.01 6.28
C ALA A 115 9.36 4.70 6.77
N GLY A 116 10.41 4.72 5.95
CA GLY A 116 11.67 5.41 6.28
C GLY A 116 11.50 6.92 6.45
N VAL A 117 10.75 7.55 5.56
CA VAL A 117 10.46 9.00 5.61
C VAL A 117 9.66 9.35 6.87
N ALA A 118 8.59 8.63 7.17
CA ALA A 118 7.75 8.89 8.33
C ALA A 118 8.54 8.78 9.65
N VAL A 119 9.35 7.74 9.78
CA VAL A 119 10.23 7.54 10.94
C VAL A 119 11.24 8.66 11.07
N SER A 120 11.84 9.08 9.97
CA SER A 120 12.83 10.19 9.95
C SER A 120 12.20 11.51 10.39
N ILE A 121 10.99 11.83 9.93
CA ILE A 121 10.30 13.08 10.27
C ILE A 121 9.81 13.06 11.72
N LEU A 122 9.26 11.94 12.17
CA LEU A 122 8.65 11.84 13.51
C LEU A 122 9.71 11.86 14.62
N TYR A 123 10.79 11.12 14.46
CA TYR A 123 11.79 10.94 15.53
C TYR A 123 13.04 11.80 15.38
N GLN A 124 13.28 12.38 14.22
CA GLN A 124 14.38 13.29 13.91
C GLN A 124 15.74 12.84 14.51
N PRO A 125 16.19 11.61 14.26
CA PRO A 125 17.47 11.14 14.79
C PRO A 125 18.62 11.96 14.22
N LEU A 126 19.67 12.18 15.01
CA LEU A 126 20.87 12.91 14.53
C LEU A 126 21.58 12.15 13.41
N ALA A 127 21.53 10.80 13.44
CA ALA A 127 22.03 9.95 12.36
C ALA A 127 21.03 8.83 12.10
N MET A 128 20.78 8.54 10.83
CA MET A 128 19.86 7.48 10.43
C MET A 128 20.48 6.61 9.34
N ARG A 129 20.42 5.30 9.54
CA ARG A 129 20.62 4.30 8.49
C ARG A 129 19.29 3.59 8.25
N TRP A 130 18.87 3.59 6.99
CA TRP A 130 17.66 2.92 6.59
C TRP A 130 17.92 2.00 5.39
N ARG A 131 17.42 0.78 5.47
CA ARG A 131 17.56 -0.23 4.44
C ARG A 131 16.25 -1.00 4.32
N ALA A 132 15.88 -1.36 3.11
CA ALA A 132 14.71 -2.20 2.89
C ALA A 132 14.92 -3.14 1.71
N ILE A 133 14.26 -4.29 1.76
CA ILE A 133 14.13 -5.23 0.66
C ILE A 133 12.66 -5.53 0.41
N ASN A 134 12.31 -5.69 -0.86
CA ASN A 134 11.00 -6.13 -1.28
C ASN A 134 11.07 -7.60 -1.67
N VAL A 135 10.13 -8.39 -1.21
CA VAL A 135 10.03 -9.80 -1.56
C VAL A 135 8.71 -10.08 -2.26
N LEU A 136 8.77 -10.94 -3.27
CA LEU A 136 7.59 -11.52 -3.90
C LEU A 136 7.17 -12.76 -3.14
N THR A 137 5.89 -12.92 -2.93
CA THR A 137 5.31 -14.05 -2.19
C THR A 137 4.05 -14.56 -2.89
N ASN A 138 3.61 -15.74 -2.51
CA ASN A 138 2.36 -16.34 -3.01
C ASN A 138 1.11 -15.80 -2.28
N THR A 139 1.20 -14.60 -1.72
CA THR A 139 0.05 -13.92 -1.09
C THR A 139 -0.64 -13.01 -2.10
N PRO A 140 -1.89 -12.56 -1.83
CA PRO A 140 -2.56 -11.58 -2.67
C PRO A 140 -1.70 -10.35 -2.91
N THR A 141 -1.83 -9.76 -4.09
CA THR A 141 -1.09 -8.55 -4.48
C THR A 141 -1.26 -7.45 -3.45
N ARG A 142 -0.17 -6.85 -3.01
CA ARG A 142 -0.19 -5.73 -2.07
C ARG A 142 -0.36 -4.42 -2.82
N LEU A 143 -1.19 -3.55 -2.26
CA LEU A 143 -1.39 -2.20 -2.79
C LEU A 143 -1.41 -1.21 -1.62
N PHE A 144 -1.13 0.05 -1.96
CA PHE A 144 -1.21 1.11 -0.97
C PHE A 144 -2.63 1.20 -0.38
N GLN A 145 -2.68 1.32 0.91
CA GLN A 145 -3.87 1.69 1.65
C GLN A 145 -3.47 2.81 2.60
N ARG A 146 -4.44 3.58 3.08
CA ARG A 146 -4.26 4.75 3.96
C ARG A 146 -2.99 4.64 4.82
N SER A 147 -2.10 5.64 4.74
CA SER A 147 -0.74 5.65 5.31
C SER A 147 0.12 4.46 4.84
N PRO A 148 0.41 4.38 3.52
CA PRO A 148 1.10 3.23 2.94
C PRO A 148 2.57 3.16 3.40
N GLY A 149 2.87 2.23 4.30
CA GLY A 149 4.19 2.03 4.89
C GLY A 149 4.47 2.85 6.14
N GLU A 150 3.92 4.02 6.26
CA GLU A 150 4.15 4.94 7.39
C GLU A 150 3.75 4.30 8.72
N MET A 151 2.54 3.79 8.80
CA MET A 151 2.02 3.11 10.00
C MET A 151 2.89 1.92 10.39
N GLN A 152 3.30 1.10 9.43
CA GLN A 152 4.13 -0.07 9.68
C GLN A 152 5.54 0.33 10.17
N GLY A 153 6.14 1.36 9.56
CA GLY A 153 7.43 1.88 9.96
C GLY A 153 7.43 2.40 11.40
N ILE A 154 6.43 3.20 11.72
CA ILE A 154 6.23 3.73 13.08
C ILE A 154 6.03 2.58 14.08
N ALA A 155 5.15 1.62 13.78
CA ALA A 155 4.90 0.48 14.66
C ALA A 155 6.14 -0.37 14.96
N ILE A 156 7.09 -0.46 14.00
CA ILE A 156 8.36 -1.16 14.20
C ILE A 156 9.26 -0.38 15.17
N VAL A 157 9.35 0.94 15.03
CA VAL A 157 10.23 1.78 15.82
C VAL A 157 9.68 2.08 17.21
N GLU A 158 8.37 2.31 17.35
CA GLU A 158 7.69 2.63 18.61
C GLU A 158 8.00 1.62 19.73
N ARG A 159 8.11 0.35 19.39
CA ARG A 159 8.49 -0.67 20.40
C ARG A 159 9.83 -0.39 21.07
N ALA A 160 10.80 0.11 20.30
CA ALA A 160 12.11 0.48 20.84
C ALA A 160 12.03 1.78 21.65
N VAL A 161 11.24 2.75 21.18
CA VAL A 161 11.02 4.04 21.86
C VAL A 161 10.34 3.83 23.20
N VAL A 162 9.23 3.11 23.26
CA VAL A 162 8.52 2.79 24.50
C VAL A 162 9.42 2.03 25.50
N LYS A 163 10.22 1.07 25.00
CA LYS A 163 11.17 0.35 25.86
C LYS A 163 12.23 1.29 26.45
N ALA A 164 12.74 2.21 25.66
CA ALA A 164 13.74 3.17 26.11
C ALA A 164 13.14 4.18 27.12
N ALA A 165 11.95 4.70 26.85
CA ALA A 165 11.25 5.61 27.77
C ALA A 165 11.10 4.97 29.14
N LYS A 166 10.62 3.74 29.22
CA LYS A 166 10.52 2.97 30.49
C LYS A 166 11.87 2.80 31.20
N GLN A 167 12.94 2.52 30.44
CA GLN A 167 14.29 2.35 31.02
C GLN A 167 14.88 3.65 31.54
N LEU A 168 14.51 4.78 30.93
CA LEU A 168 14.97 6.11 31.30
C LEU A 168 14.09 6.79 32.33
N GLY A 169 12.97 6.16 32.73
CA GLY A 169 11.99 6.75 33.64
C GLY A 169 11.25 7.94 33.02
N LEU A 170 11.11 7.95 31.71
CA LEU A 170 10.37 8.96 30.93
C LEU A 170 8.96 8.47 30.65
N ASP A 171 7.99 9.41 30.61
CA ASP A 171 6.60 9.13 30.25
C ASP A 171 6.39 9.20 28.71
#